data_6505469e0b3ac8b3845a43a67231ae39
#
_entry.id   6505469e0b3ac8b3845a43a67231ae39
#
_cell.length_a   1.000
_cell.length_b   1.000
_cell.length_c   1.000
_cell.angle_alpha   90.00
_cell.angle_beta   90.00
_cell.angle_gamma   90.00
#
_symmetry.space_group_name_H-M   'P 1'
#
loop_
_entity.id
_entity.type
_entity.pdbx_description
1 polymer ?
#
loop_
_entity_poly.entity_id
_entity_poly.type
_entity_poly.pdbx_seq_one_letter_code
_entity_poly.pdbx_strand_id
1 'polypeptide(L)'
;MGFSITSNYSGEHAGQYIAAALKSATSLEYLTVLENVKFKRNITKVAGASLVADATCDFSDAGTLTLTERILNPKELQINVDLCKKDLLADWQAAQMRAGAHNREMSDDFTAFVMSYLSGTIADAVETSIWNGLDSNAGEFTGFMQAGNGLFENDATIVESDNSGGAGNAFLSTNIIANLQLAVAAVPSAVYTKEDLYIYMSPKTYRLYISAISALSAFPFNHMGQYTPEFEGVKIAVCPGMVDDKLAVAQRSNLFFGTDLVSDHAEIRMLDMQDLDGSDNIRVVAKFTGGCQHAIGSDIVRHD
;
A
#
# COMPACT_ATOMS: atom_id res chain seq x y z
N MET A 1 -6.36 -24.56 0.97
CA MET A 1 -6.92 -24.42 -0.39
C MET A 1 -5.87 -24.95 -1.35
N GLY A 2 -6.16 -26.02 -2.07
CA GLY A 2 -5.25 -26.55 -3.07
C GLY A 2 -5.27 -25.69 -4.32
N PHE A 3 -4.17 -25.63 -5.01
CA PHE A 3 -4.07 -25.05 -6.35
C PHE A 3 -4.91 -25.91 -7.30
N SER A 4 -5.86 -25.33 -8.01
CA SER A 4 -6.66 -26.03 -9.00
C SER A 4 -6.19 -25.63 -10.39
N ILE A 5 -5.58 -26.56 -11.10
CA ILE A 5 -5.21 -26.37 -12.51
C ILE A 5 -6.40 -26.82 -13.35
N THR A 6 -7.05 -25.89 -14.03
CA THR A 6 -8.21 -26.14 -14.88
C THR A 6 -7.89 -26.22 -16.37
N SER A 7 -6.63 -26.14 -16.78
CA SER A 7 -6.24 -26.23 -18.18
C SER A 7 -5.88 -27.66 -18.57
N ASN A 8 -6.49 -28.17 -19.65
CA ASN A 8 -6.18 -29.48 -20.25
C ASN A 8 -5.13 -29.38 -21.36
N TYR A 9 -4.37 -28.32 -21.46
CA TYR A 9 -3.38 -28.13 -22.49
C TYR A 9 -2.03 -28.68 -22.05
N SER A 10 -1.58 -29.73 -22.74
CA SER A 10 -0.22 -30.26 -22.64
C SER A 10 0.49 -30.11 -23.99
N GLY A 11 1.31 -29.11 -24.14
CA GLY A 11 2.04 -28.80 -25.37
C GLY A 11 3.36 -28.08 -25.08
N GLU A 12 4.08 -27.72 -26.13
CA GLU A 12 5.42 -27.12 -26.08
C GLU A 12 5.45 -25.79 -25.24
N HIS A 13 4.29 -25.15 -25.06
CA HIS A 13 4.13 -23.91 -24.27
C HIS A 13 3.38 -24.13 -22.95
N ALA A 14 3.16 -25.35 -22.50
CA ALA A 14 2.42 -25.66 -21.27
C ALA A 14 3.10 -25.09 -20.01
N GLY A 15 4.40 -24.85 -20.06
CA GLY A 15 5.16 -24.21 -18.98
C GLY A 15 5.09 -22.68 -18.92
N GLN A 16 4.39 -22.02 -19.85
CA GLN A 16 4.26 -20.57 -19.85
C GLN A 16 2.97 -20.16 -19.14
N TYR A 17 3.07 -19.96 -17.84
CA TYR A 17 1.96 -19.42 -17.07
C TYR A 17 1.93 -17.90 -17.16
N ILE A 18 0.76 -17.36 -17.46
CA ILE A 18 0.54 -15.92 -17.42
C ILE A 18 0.13 -15.56 -16.00
N ALA A 19 1.02 -14.92 -15.26
CA ALA A 19 0.67 -14.33 -13.98
C ALA A 19 -0.32 -13.17 -14.20
N ALA A 20 -1.35 -13.11 -13.38
CA ALA A 20 -2.27 -11.96 -13.38
C ALA A 20 -1.50 -10.68 -13.10
N ALA A 21 -1.93 -9.56 -13.69
CA ALA A 21 -1.36 -8.25 -13.40
C ALA A 21 -1.66 -7.87 -11.94
N LEU A 22 -0.64 -7.97 -11.09
CA LEU A 22 -0.74 -7.64 -9.67
C LEU A 22 -0.45 -6.16 -9.46
N LYS A 23 -1.10 -5.57 -8.46
CA LYS A 23 -0.79 -4.22 -8.01
C LYS A 23 0.65 -4.16 -7.53
N SER A 24 1.34 -3.08 -7.81
CA SER A 24 2.67 -2.84 -7.26
C SER A 24 2.54 -2.09 -5.93
N ALA A 25 3.46 -2.33 -5.00
CA ALA A 25 3.50 -1.63 -3.71
C ALA A 25 4.10 -0.21 -3.86
N THR A 26 3.58 0.57 -4.81
CA THR A 26 4.08 1.92 -5.12
C THR A 26 3.80 2.93 -4.02
N SER A 27 2.79 2.71 -3.18
CA SER A 27 2.50 3.59 -2.05
C SER A 27 3.66 3.73 -1.08
N LEU A 28 4.54 2.73 -0.97
CA LEU A 28 5.72 2.79 -0.09
C LEU A 28 6.71 3.90 -0.48
N GLU A 29 6.73 4.32 -1.74
CA GLU A 29 7.55 5.44 -2.20
C GLU A 29 7.06 6.78 -1.63
N TYR A 30 5.77 6.87 -1.32
CA TYR A 30 5.12 8.08 -0.80
C TYR A 30 4.84 8.02 0.70
N LEU A 31 5.36 7.04 1.40
CA LEU A 31 5.26 6.88 2.85
C LEU A 31 6.65 6.90 3.49
N THR A 32 6.69 7.13 4.79
CA THR A 32 7.92 6.97 5.58
C THR A 32 8.00 5.55 6.11
N VAL A 33 8.93 4.75 5.57
CA VAL A 33 9.12 3.37 6.01
C VAL A 33 9.99 3.36 7.26
N LEU A 34 9.49 2.71 8.31
CA LEU A 34 10.20 2.46 9.57
C LEU A 34 10.59 0.99 9.64
N GLU A 35 11.88 0.73 9.54
CA GLU A 35 12.44 -0.61 9.63
C GLU A 35 12.71 -1.03 11.07
N ASN A 36 12.89 -2.32 11.29
CA ASN A 36 13.22 -2.93 12.58
C ASN A 36 12.19 -2.67 13.69
N VAL A 37 10.91 -2.70 13.31
CA VAL A 37 9.78 -2.57 14.24
C VAL A 37 9.23 -3.96 14.55
N LYS A 38 9.86 -4.66 15.53
CA LYS A 38 9.49 -6.05 15.88
C LYS A 38 8.17 -6.17 16.63
N PHE A 39 7.84 -5.18 17.48
CA PHE A 39 6.62 -5.22 18.27
C PHE A 39 5.83 -3.93 18.12
N LYS A 40 6.07 -2.97 19.00
CA LYS A 40 5.38 -1.69 19.02
C LYS A 40 6.41 -0.57 19.01
N ARG A 41 6.14 0.46 18.22
CA ARG A 41 6.95 1.66 18.19
C ARG A 41 6.09 2.87 18.47
N ASN A 42 6.51 3.69 19.42
CA ASN A 42 5.84 4.94 19.73
C ASN A 42 6.30 6.03 18.75
N ILE A 43 5.34 6.74 18.17
CA ILE A 43 5.54 7.95 17.38
C ILE A 43 5.13 9.10 18.27
N THR A 44 6.11 9.88 18.74
CA THR A 44 5.88 10.96 19.69
C THR A 44 5.71 12.28 18.96
N LYS A 45 4.62 13.00 19.27
CA LYS A 45 4.37 14.37 18.86
C LYS A 45 4.57 15.32 20.02
N VAL A 46 5.31 16.39 19.76
CA VAL A 46 5.45 17.52 20.70
C VAL A 46 4.60 18.66 20.20
N ALA A 47 3.72 19.16 21.03
CA ALA A 47 2.91 20.34 20.74
C ALA A 47 3.10 21.40 21.83
N GLY A 48 3.35 22.63 21.42
CA GLY A 48 3.48 23.76 22.32
C GLY A 48 2.40 24.80 22.03
N ALA A 49 1.77 25.33 23.06
CA ALA A 49 0.81 26.40 22.94
C ALA A 49 1.28 27.63 23.77
N SER A 50 1.25 28.79 23.10
CA SER A 50 1.55 30.11 23.78
C SER A 50 2.93 30.16 24.45
N LEU A 51 3.95 29.51 23.84
CA LEU A 51 5.31 29.45 24.40
C LEU A 51 6.06 30.78 24.29
N VAL A 52 5.60 31.71 23.46
CA VAL A 52 6.21 33.01 23.28
C VAL A 52 5.34 34.02 24.01
N ALA A 53 5.93 34.78 24.93
CA ALA A 53 5.32 35.86 25.67
C ALA A 53 6.19 37.12 25.60
N ASP A 54 5.63 38.27 25.98
CA ASP A 54 6.38 39.52 26.08
C ASP A 54 7.48 39.42 27.15
N ALA A 55 8.61 40.03 26.86
CA ALA A 55 9.74 40.01 27.78
C ALA A 55 9.43 40.82 29.04
N THR A 56 9.55 40.20 30.21
CA THR A 56 9.43 40.81 31.52
C THR A 56 10.75 40.72 32.28
N CYS A 57 10.94 41.56 33.34
CA CYS A 57 12.14 41.48 34.14
C CYS A 57 12.20 40.21 35.01
N ASP A 58 11.05 39.65 35.34
CA ASP A 58 10.92 38.47 36.16
C ASP A 58 10.64 37.24 35.28
N PHE A 59 11.08 36.04 35.75
CA PHE A 59 10.69 34.80 35.11
C PHE A 59 9.18 34.58 35.30
N SER A 60 8.47 34.50 34.19
CA SER A 60 7.09 34.05 34.16
C SER A 60 6.96 32.86 33.25
N ASP A 61 6.34 31.80 33.72
CA ASP A 61 6.03 30.63 32.91
C ASP A 61 5.02 30.99 31.82
N ALA A 62 5.36 30.73 30.57
CA ALA A 62 4.51 31.05 29.44
C ALA A 62 4.22 29.78 28.64
N GLY A 63 2.94 29.41 28.55
CA GLY A 63 2.46 28.32 27.73
C GLY A 63 2.66 26.92 28.30
N THR A 64 2.27 25.96 27.52
CA THR A 64 2.35 24.54 27.88
C THR A 64 3.00 23.73 26.74
N LEU A 65 3.86 22.78 27.12
CA LEU A 65 4.42 21.80 26.19
C LEU A 65 3.78 20.44 26.49
N THR A 66 3.08 19.89 25.49
CA THR A 66 2.43 18.58 25.61
C THR A 66 3.10 17.58 24.69
N LEU A 67 3.36 16.39 25.25
CA LEU A 67 3.79 15.23 24.47
C LEU A 67 2.60 14.28 24.30
N THR A 68 2.30 13.94 23.06
CA THR A 68 1.30 12.91 22.73
C THR A 68 1.96 11.79 21.94
N GLU A 69 1.50 10.58 22.15
CA GLU A 69 2.07 9.40 21.52
C GLU A 69 1.02 8.68 20.67
N ARG A 70 1.46 8.15 19.54
CA ARG A 70 0.71 7.18 18.75
C ARG A 70 1.52 5.89 18.64
N ILE A 71 0.84 4.78 18.69
CA ILE A 71 1.49 3.48 18.69
C ILE A 71 1.36 2.87 17.31
N LEU A 72 2.50 2.64 16.66
CA LEU A 72 2.60 1.81 15.48
C LEU A 72 2.76 0.35 15.94
N ASN A 73 1.81 -0.50 15.59
CA ASN A 73 1.77 -1.90 15.95
C ASN A 73 1.73 -2.78 14.70
N PRO A 74 2.88 -3.24 14.18
CA PRO A 74 2.91 -4.14 13.04
C PRO A 74 2.25 -5.47 13.36
N LYS A 75 1.55 -6.04 12.38
CA LYS A 75 0.95 -7.37 12.43
C LYS A 75 1.80 -8.36 11.66
N GLU A 76 2.04 -9.54 12.22
CA GLU A 76 2.70 -10.64 11.52
C GLU A 76 1.72 -11.29 10.55
N LEU A 77 2.14 -11.43 9.31
CA LEU A 77 1.40 -12.05 8.22
C LEU A 77 2.19 -13.22 7.65
N GLN A 78 1.50 -14.22 7.13
CA GLN A 78 2.15 -15.39 6.55
C GLN A 78 1.43 -15.88 5.30
N ILE A 79 2.21 -16.46 4.40
CA ILE A 79 1.73 -17.23 3.26
C ILE A 79 2.20 -18.66 3.45
N ASN A 80 1.27 -19.61 3.50
CA ASN A 80 1.56 -21.03 3.56
C ASN A 80 0.82 -21.69 2.42
N VAL A 81 1.55 -22.24 1.46
CA VAL A 81 1.01 -22.94 0.29
C VAL A 81 1.61 -24.34 0.24
N ASP A 82 0.77 -25.33 0.00
CA ASP A 82 1.16 -26.72 -0.22
C ASP A 82 0.87 -27.08 -1.68
N LEU A 83 1.90 -27.49 -2.41
CA LEU A 83 1.86 -27.81 -3.83
C LEU A 83 2.23 -29.27 -4.03
N CYS A 84 1.40 -30.03 -4.76
CA CYS A 84 1.72 -31.41 -5.12
C CYS A 84 2.63 -31.46 -6.36
N LYS A 85 3.84 -32.05 -6.25
CA LYS A 85 4.77 -32.19 -7.37
C LYS A 85 4.15 -32.96 -8.55
N LYS A 86 3.35 -33.96 -8.26
CA LYS A 86 2.72 -34.80 -9.28
C LYS A 86 1.84 -34.01 -10.24
N ASP A 87 1.14 -33.00 -9.74
CA ASP A 87 0.26 -32.17 -10.57
C ASP A 87 1.06 -31.21 -11.47
N LEU A 88 2.31 -30.92 -11.07
CA LEU A 88 3.21 -30.01 -11.79
C LEU A 88 4.09 -30.75 -12.80
N LEU A 89 4.29 -32.09 -12.64
CA LEU A 89 5.14 -32.90 -13.50
C LEU A 89 4.65 -32.93 -14.96
N ALA A 90 3.33 -32.84 -15.17
CA ALA A 90 2.77 -32.89 -16.51
C ALA A 90 3.05 -31.63 -17.33
N ASP A 91 3.12 -30.48 -16.68
CA ASP A 91 3.18 -29.18 -17.34
C ASP A 91 4.61 -28.61 -17.44
N TRP A 92 5.35 -28.57 -16.33
CA TRP A 92 6.65 -27.90 -16.28
C TRP A 92 7.82 -28.82 -16.50
N GLN A 93 7.76 -30.06 -16.01
CA GLN A 93 8.89 -30.99 -16.09
C GLN A 93 8.88 -31.84 -17.37
N ALA A 94 7.75 -31.98 -18.05
CA ALA A 94 7.65 -32.75 -19.27
C ALA A 94 8.60 -32.24 -20.38
N ALA A 95 8.85 -30.94 -20.45
CA ALA A 95 9.77 -30.33 -21.41
C ALA A 95 11.26 -30.55 -21.05
N GLN A 96 11.58 -30.84 -19.79
CA GLN A 96 12.96 -30.98 -19.29
C GLN A 96 13.34 -32.46 -18.97
N MET A 97 12.36 -33.35 -18.94
CA MET A 97 12.60 -34.77 -18.63
C MET A 97 13.39 -35.47 -19.74
N ARG A 98 14.58 -35.95 -19.38
CA ARG A 98 15.30 -36.93 -20.18
C ARG A 98 14.77 -38.33 -19.91
N ALA A 99 14.67 -39.17 -20.93
CA ALA A 99 14.28 -40.57 -20.78
C ALA A 99 15.17 -41.30 -19.75
N GLY A 100 14.57 -41.88 -18.72
CA GLY A 100 15.27 -42.60 -17.64
C GLY A 100 15.68 -41.77 -16.43
N ALA A 101 15.37 -40.48 -16.36
CA ALA A 101 15.62 -39.66 -15.18
C ALA A 101 14.46 -39.79 -14.20
N HIS A 102 14.75 -40.22 -12.97
CA HIS A 102 13.87 -39.96 -11.83
C HIS A 102 14.09 -38.53 -11.40
N ASN A 103 13.24 -37.63 -11.90
CA ASN A 103 13.33 -36.22 -11.61
C ASN A 103 12.73 -35.97 -10.22
N ARG A 104 13.57 -35.99 -9.20
CA ARG A 104 13.19 -35.71 -7.82
C ARG A 104 13.23 -34.23 -7.49
N GLU A 105 13.96 -33.44 -8.26
CA GLU A 105 14.15 -32.00 -8.04
C GLU A 105 13.21 -31.19 -8.92
N MET A 106 12.72 -30.11 -8.38
CA MET A 106 11.90 -29.15 -9.10
C MET A 106 12.77 -28.33 -10.06
N SER A 107 12.24 -27.98 -11.24
CA SER A 107 13.00 -27.14 -12.16
C SER A 107 13.23 -25.76 -11.60
N ASP A 108 14.45 -25.20 -11.82
CA ASP A 108 14.81 -23.85 -11.37
C ASP A 108 13.88 -22.79 -11.95
N ASP A 109 13.42 -22.96 -13.18
CA ASP A 109 12.50 -22.03 -13.85
C ASP A 109 11.14 -21.96 -13.15
N PHE A 110 10.61 -23.11 -12.72
CA PHE A 110 9.35 -23.14 -11.97
C PHE A 110 9.52 -22.53 -10.58
N THR A 111 10.63 -22.82 -9.91
CA THR A 111 10.96 -22.22 -8.62
C THR A 111 11.02 -20.70 -8.72
N ALA A 112 11.71 -20.16 -9.73
CA ALA A 112 11.79 -18.73 -9.99
C ALA A 112 10.42 -18.12 -10.30
N PHE A 113 9.57 -18.81 -11.06
CA PHE A 113 8.21 -18.37 -11.36
C PHE A 113 7.35 -18.27 -10.09
N VAL A 114 7.33 -19.33 -9.26
CA VAL A 114 6.56 -19.35 -8.01
C VAL A 114 7.03 -18.25 -7.05
N MET A 115 8.35 -18.06 -6.91
CA MET A 115 8.93 -17.00 -6.09
C MET A 115 8.50 -15.62 -6.57
N SER A 116 8.57 -15.37 -7.87
CA SER A 116 8.15 -14.10 -8.46
C SER A 116 6.64 -13.85 -8.27
N TYR A 117 5.81 -14.87 -8.48
CA TYR A 117 4.37 -14.77 -8.31
C TYR A 117 3.98 -14.47 -6.85
N LEU A 118 4.58 -15.17 -5.89
CA LEU A 118 4.30 -14.97 -4.47
C LEU A 118 4.80 -13.60 -3.98
N SER A 119 5.97 -13.16 -4.46
CA SER A 119 6.47 -11.81 -4.18
C SER A 119 5.49 -10.73 -4.67
N GLY A 120 4.94 -10.88 -5.88
CA GLY A 120 3.90 -10.00 -6.40
C GLY A 120 2.61 -10.04 -5.57
N THR A 121 2.21 -11.23 -5.10
CA THR A 121 1.03 -11.40 -4.24
C THR A 121 1.21 -10.70 -2.88
N ILE A 122 2.41 -10.78 -2.30
CA ILE A 122 2.74 -10.04 -1.06
C ILE A 122 2.66 -8.53 -1.31
N ALA A 123 3.25 -8.06 -2.41
CA ALA A 123 3.21 -6.64 -2.75
C ALA A 123 1.78 -6.12 -2.93
N ASP A 124 0.91 -6.88 -3.61
CA ASP A 124 -0.51 -6.53 -3.79
C ASP A 124 -1.29 -6.53 -2.45
N ALA A 125 -1.04 -7.51 -1.59
CA ALA A 125 -1.66 -7.59 -0.27
C ALA A 125 -1.23 -6.43 0.63
N VAL A 126 0.05 -6.07 0.63
CA VAL A 126 0.59 -4.94 1.38
C VAL A 126 0.01 -3.62 0.86
N GLU A 127 0.03 -3.40 -0.46
CA GLU A 127 -0.50 -2.19 -1.10
C GLU A 127 -1.99 -2.00 -0.79
N THR A 128 -2.78 -3.06 -0.86
CA THR A 128 -4.20 -3.03 -0.53
C THR A 128 -4.42 -2.77 0.97
N SER A 129 -3.62 -3.42 1.83
CA SER A 129 -3.75 -3.27 3.28
C SER A 129 -3.34 -1.88 3.78
N ILE A 130 -2.37 -1.21 3.14
CA ILE A 130 -1.98 0.17 3.49
C ILE A 130 -3.18 1.11 3.44
N TRP A 131 -4.04 0.96 2.45
CA TRP A 131 -5.15 1.89 2.26
C TRP A 131 -6.48 1.36 2.79
N ASN A 132 -6.81 0.11 2.53
CA ASN A 132 -8.14 -0.46 2.79
C ASN A 132 -8.13 -1.69 3.69
N GLY A 133 -7.00 -2.03 4.31
CA GLY A 133 -6.92 -3.19 5.18
C GLY A 133 -7.70 -3.03 6.48
N LEU A 134 -8.14 -4.16 7.02
CA LEU A 134 -8.81 -4.26 8.31
C LEU A 134 -8.16 -5.35 9.14
N ASP A 135 -7.70 -5.02 10.35
CA ASP A 135 -7.00 -5.97 11.24
C ASP A 135 -7.82 -7.21 11.61
N SER A 136 -9.15 -7.11 11.63
CA SER A 136 -10.04 -8.26 11.87
C SER A 136 -10.09 -9.25 10.70
N ASN A 137 -9.65 -8.85 9.50
CA ASN A 137 -9.58 -9.74 8.36
C ASN A 137 -8.29 -10.56 8.39
N ALA A 138 -8.37 -11.78 7.86
CA ALA A 138 -7.20 -12.63 7.74
C ALA A 138 -6.25 -12.11 6.66
N GLY A 139 -4.98 -11.92 7.01
CA GLY A 139 -3.96 -11.48 6.05
C GLY A 139 -3.89 -9.97 5.83
N GLU A 140 -4.59 -9.17 6.63
CA GLU A 140 -4.60 -7.71 6.54
C GLU A 140 -4.21 -7.06 7.87
N PHE A 141 -3.73 -5.82 7.80
CA PHE A 141 -3.56 -4.90 8.93
C PHE A 141 -4.42 -3.65 8.71
N THR A 142 -4.67 -2.87 9.75
CA THR A 142 -5.50 -1.66 9.65
C THR A 142 -4.86 -0.62 8.73
N GLY A 143 -5.56 -0.28 7.66
CA GLY A 143 -5.16 0.70 6.66
C GLY A 143 -5.63 2.12 6.99
N PHE A 144 -5.21 3.09 6.17
CA PHE A 144 -5.54 4.50 6.40
C PHE A 144 -7.00 4.84 6.12
N MET A 145 -7.56 4.37 4.99
CA MET A 145 -8.85 4.81 4.42
C MET A 145 -9.96 3.74 4.48
N GLN A 146 -9.77 2.68 5.26
CA GLN A 146 -10.78 1.62 5.39
C GLN A 146 -12.07 2.18 5.99
N ALA A 147 -13.20 1.89 5.35
CA ALA A 147 -14.50 2.41 5.76
C ALA A 147 -14.93 1.87 7.13
N GLY A 148 -15.27 2.75 8.06
CA GLY A 148 -15.77 2.44 9.40
C GLY A 148 -14.70 2.10 10.44
N ASN A 149 -13.47 1.74 10.05
CA ASN A 149 -12.42 1.33 11.00
C ASN A 149 -11.01 1.76 10.57
N GLY A 150 -10.86 2.56 9.52
CA GLY A 150 -9.57 3.07 9.05
C GLY A 150 -8.91 3.99 10.08
N LEU A 151 -7.60 4.13 9.98
CA LEU A 151 -6.84 5.01 10.88
C LEU A 151 -7.29 6.47 10.77
N PHE A 152 -7.71 6.90 9.58
CA PHE A 152 -8.19 8.26 9.37
C PHE A 152 -9.62 8.46 9.86
N GLU A 153 -10.46 7.44 9.80
CA GLU A 153 -11.84 7.52 10.26
C GLU A 153 -11.96 7.51 11.79
N ASN A 154 -11.05 6.81 12.45
CA ASN A 154 -11.02 6.71 13.91
C ASN A 154 -10.33 7.89 14.61
N ASP A 155 -9.78 8.83 13.86
CA ASP A 155 -9.12 10.02 14.42
C ASP A 155 -9.93 11.29 14.16
N ALA A 156 -10.68 11.72 15.15
CA ALA A 156 -11.48 12.96 15.11
C ALA A 156 -10.66 14.25 14.91
N THR A 157 -9.32 14.19 14.90
CA THR A 157 -8.46 15.36 14.64
C THR A 157 -8.18 15.54 13.15
N ILE A 158 -8.49 14.56 12.31
CA ILE A 158 -8.32 14.64 10.86
C ILE A 158 -9.36 15.61 10.29
N VAL A 159 -8.91 16.42 9.33
CA VAL A 159 -9.78 17.37 8.66
C VAL A 159 -10.61 16.59 7.61
N GLU A 160 -11.91 16.60 7.79
CA GLU A 160 -12.84 16.02 6.82
C GLU A 160 -13.25 17.08 5.80
N SER A 161 -13.27 16.69 4.55
CA SER A 161 -13.75 17.48 3.42
C SER A 161 -14.75 16.64 2.63
N ASP A 162 -15.95 17.12 2.50
CA ASP A 162 -17.01 16.41 1.79
C ASP A 162 -16.93 16.61 0.27
N ASN A 163 -17.32 15.57 -0.46
CA ASN A 163 -17.49 15.63 -1.91
C ASN A 163 -18.47 16.76 -2.29
N SER A 164 -18.22 17.44 -3.41
CA SER A 164 -19.05 18.51 -3.96
C SER A 164 -20.52 18.11 -4.23
N GLY A 165 -20.80 16.81 -4.32
CA GLY A 165 -22.14 16.23 -4.43
C GLY A 165 -22.71 15.71 -3.10
N GLY A 166 -21.98 15.85 -1.98
CA GLY A 166 -22.27 15.27 -0.68
C GLY A 166 -21.44 14.00 -0.40
N ALA A 167 -21.25 13.68 0.87
CA ALA A 167 -20.44 12.54 1.30
C ALA A 167 -20.89 11.22 0.64
N GLY A 168 -19.92 10.42 0.20
CA GLY A 168 -20.16 9.11 -0.42
C GLY A 168 -20.61 9.13 -1.88
N ASN A 169 -20.67 10.27 -2.54
CA ASN A 169 -20.95 10.33 -3.96
C ASN A 169 -19.74 9.93 -4.81
N ALA A 170 -19.99 9.22 -5.91
CA ALA A 170 -18.96 8.80 -6.84
C ALA A 170 -18.27 9.99 -7.52
N PHE A 171 -16.97 9.89 -7.71
CA PHE A 171 -16.21 10.84 -8.51
C PHE A 171 -16.49 10.61 -10.01
N LEU A 172 -16.74 11.70 -10.71
CA LEU A 172 -17.00 11.75 -12.14
C LEU A 172 -16.02 12.73 -12.79
N SER A 173 -15.80 12.59 -14.09
CA SER A 173 -14.98 13.55 -14.84
C SER A 173 -15.51 15.00 -14.78
N THR A 174 -16.78 15.17 -14.46
CA THR A 174 -17.45 16.48 -14.33
C THR A 174 -17.24 17.14 -12.97
N ASN A 175 -17.00 16.37 -11.89
CA ASN A 175 -16.90 16.89 -10.53
C ASN A 175 -15.50 16.72 -9.89
N ILE A 176 -14.61 15.93 -10.48
CA ILE A 176 -13.31 15.61 -9.90
C ILE A 176 -12.43 16.85 -9.64
N ILE A 177 -12.48 17.84 -10.51
CA ILE A 177 -11.70 19.08 -10.31
C ILE A 177 -12.23 19.85 -9.10
N ALA A 178 -13.55 19.95 -8.94
CA ALA A 178 -14.14 20.60 -7.78
C ALA A 178 -13.81 19.85 -6.48
N ASN A 179 -13.82 18.52 -6.50
CA ASN A 179 -13.44 17.70 -5.34
C ASN A 179 -11.96 17.87 -4.97
N LEU A 180 -11.07 17.93 -5.95
CA LEU A 180 -9.66 18.23 -5.71
C LEU A 180 -9.47 19.63 -5.10
N GLN A 181 -10.21 20.62 -5.59
CA GLN A 181 -10.19 21.99 -5.02
C GLN A 181 -10.67 22.00 -3.58
N LEU A 182 -11.75 21.29 -3.25
CA LEU A 182 -12.26 21.19 -1.88
C LEU A 182 -11.26 20.51 -0.95
N ALA A 183 -10.66 19.39 -1.41
CA ALA A 183 -9.65 18.68 -0.63
C ALA A 183 -8.40 19.55 -0.36
N VAL A 184 -7.91 20.28 -1.37
CA VAL A 184 -6.74 21.15 -1.24
C VAL A 184 -7.08 22.40 -0.40
N ALA A 185 -8.26 22.98 -0.57
CA ALA A 185 -8.70 24.13 0.25
C ALA A 185 -8.84 23.80 1.73
N ALA A 186 -9.12 22.54 2.08
CA ALA A 186 -9.21 22.10 3.46
C ALA A 186 -7.83 21.91 4.13
N VAL A 187 -6.73 21.91 3.36
CA VAL A 187 -5.37 21.76 3.91
C VAL A 187 -5.01 22.96 4.78
N PRO A 188 -4.52 22.74 6.02
CA PRO A 188 -4.04 23.82 6.86
C PRO A 188 -2.91 24.62 6.19
N SER A 189 -2.97 25.95 6.27
CA SER A 189 -1.98 26.83 5.60
C SER A 189 -0.53 26.59 6.04
N ALA A 190 -0.32 26.09 7.26
CA ALA A 190 1.00 25.73 7.76
C ALA A 190 1.62 24.51 7.04
N VAL A 191 0.78 23.67 6.46
CA VAL A 191 1.17 22.42 5.77
C VAL A 191 1.22 22.60 4.26
N TYR A 192 0.38 23.47 3.71
CA TYR A 192 0.23 23.67 2.27
C TYR A 192 1.53 24.00 1.53
N THR A 193 2.45 24.69 2.15
CA THR A 193 3.73 25.12 1.55
C THR A 193 4.86 24.07 1.68
N LYS A 194 4.56 22.90 2.24
CA LYS A 194 5.57 21.85 2.44
C LYS A 194 5.82 21.07 1.16
N GLU A 195 7.09 20.81 0.86
CA GLU A 195 7.51 20.09 -0.36
C GLU A 195 7.13 18.60 -0.38
N ASP A 196 6.87 18.03 0.79
CA ASP A 196 6.51 16.63 0.99
C ASP A 196 5.00 16.39 1.11
N LEU A 197 4.18 17.38 0.71
CA LEU A 197 2.74 17.26 0.64
C LEU A 197 2.33 16.55 -0.65
N TYR A 198 1.47 15.54 -0.51
CA TYR A 198 0.94 14.75 -1.62
C TYR A 198 -0.59 14.62 -1.54
N ILE A 199 -1.21 14.57 -2.71
CA ILE A 199 -2.59 14.15 -2.88
C ILE A 199 -2.57 12.66 -3.25
N TYR A 200 -3.03 11.82 -2.37
CA TYR A 200 -3.14 10.38 -2.59
C TYR A 200 -4.48 10.06 -3.23
N MET A 201 -4.44 9.28 -4.31
CA MET A 201 -5.65 8.88 -5.02
C MET A 201 -5.50 7.53 -5.73
N SER A 202 -6.63 6.89 -6.02
CA SER A 202 -6.64 5.65 -6.80
C SER A 202 -6.33 5.89 -8.29
N PRO A 203 -5.84 4.88 -9.02
CA PRO A 203 -5.65 4.98 -10.47
C PRO A 203 -6.93 5.32 -11.23
N LYS A 204 -8.11 4.91 -10.74
CA LYS A 204 -9.40 5.26 -11.32
C LYS A 204 -9.67 6.76 -11.18
N THR A 205 -9.49 7.30 -9.98
CA THR A 205 -9.67 8.74 -9.71
C THR A 205 -8.69 9.58 -10.54
N TYR A 206 -7.43 9.14 -10.65
CA TYR A 206 -6.44 9.81 -11.50
C TYR A 206 -6.84 9.83 -12.98
N ARG A 207 -7.38 8.73 -13.52
CA ARG A 207 -7.90 8.69 -14.89
C ARG A 207 -9.07 9.64 -15.10
N LEU A 208 -9.98 9.79 -14.11
CA LEU A 208 -11.06 10.77 -14.17
C LEU A 208 -10.52 12.20 -14.21
N TYR A 209 -9.48 12.50 -13.41
CA TYR A 209 -8.79 13.79 -13.44
C TYR A 209 -8.20 14.09 -14.83
N ILE A 210 -7.45 13.16 -15.43
CA ILE A 210 -6.90 13.33 -16.78
C ILE A 210 -8.03 13.53 -17.82
N SER A 211 -9.12 12.77 -17.71
CA SER A 211 -10.28 12.92 -18.60
C SER A 211 -10.94 14.30 -18.46
N ALA A 212 -11.06 14.80 -17.23
CA ALA A 212 -11.59 16.13 -16.96
C ALA A 212 -10.73 17.25 -17.58
N ILE A 213 -9.41 17.18 -17.40
CA ILE A 213 -8.47 18.16 -17.99
C ILE A 213 -8.51 18.08 -19.51
N SER A 214 -8.57 16.89 -20.09
CA SER A 214 -8.62 16.72 -21.55
C SER A 214 -9.89 17.32 -22.17
N ALA A 215 -10.97 17.40 -21.40
CA ALA A 215 -12.22 18.05 -21.83
C ALA A 215 -12.16 19.60 -21.77
N LEU A 216 -11.22 20.17 -21.01
CA LEU A 216 -11.00 21.62 -20.96
C LEU A 216 -10.19 22.05 -22.18
N SER A 217 -10.87 22.54 -23.22
CA SER A 217 -10.30 22.92 -24.52
C SER A 217 -9.23 24.04 -24.49
N ALA A 218 -8.91 24.62 -23.33
CA ALA A 218 -7.93 25.67 -23.16
C ALA A 218 -6.48 25.17 -22.89
N PHE A 219 -6.29 23.88 -22.65
CA PHE A 219 -4.97 23.30 -22.40
C PHE A 219 -4.52 22.42 -23.57
N PRO A 220 -3.53 22.85 -24.39
CA PRO A 220 -2.87 21.93 -25.30
C PRO A 220 -2.03 20.94 -24.48
N PHE A 221 -2.61 19.79 -24.18
CA PHE A 221 -1.93 18.71 -23.48
C PHE A 221 -0.87 18.09 -24.40
N ASN A 222 0.32 18.60 -24.31
CA ASN A 222 1.46 18.02 -25.00
C ASN A 222 2.09 16.95 -24.10
N HIS A 223 1.59 15.70 -24.17
CA HIS A 223 2.02 14.56 -23.38
C HIS A 223 3.44 14.04 -23.70
N MET A 224 4.27 14.82 -24.37
CA MET A 224 5.59 14.39 -24.79
C MET A 224 6.73 14.69 -23.80
N GLY A 225 6.44 14.97 -22.53
CA GLY A 225 7.46 15.22 -21.51
C GLY A 225 7.22 14.38 -20.24
N GLN A 226 8.27 14.26 -19.40
CA GLN A 226 8.12 13.77 -18.03
C GLN A 226 7.18 14.74 -17.27
N TYR A 227 5.93 14.40 -17.20
CA TYR A 227 4.95 15.17 -16.45
C TYR A 227 4.85 14.61 -15.03
N THR A 228 5.29 15.39 -14.07
CA THR A 228 4.97 15.11 -12.66
C THR A 228 3.53 15.52 -12.44
N PRO A 229 2.63 14.60 -12.08
CA PRO A 229 1.24 14.96 -11.86
C PRO A 229 1.12 15.88 -10.64
N GLU A 230 0.62 17.09 -10.86
CA GLU A 230 0.44 18.11 -9.83
C GLU A 230 -0.93 18.75 -9.97
N PHE A 231 -1.52 19.17 -8.84
CA PHE A 231 -2.73 19.95 -8.79
C PHE A 231 -2.57 21.11 -7.80
N GLU A 232 -2.74 22.33 -8.26
CA GLU A 232 -2.56 23.55 -7.46
C GLU A 232 -1.22 23.61 -6.71
N GLY A 233 -0.14 23.10 -7.32
CA GLY A 233 1.20 23.05 -6.72
C GLY A 233 1.43 21.90 -5.74
N VAL A 234 0.44 21.02 -5.54
CA VAL A 234 0.58 19.81 -4.72
C VAL A 234 0.77 18.60 -5.62
N LYS A 235 1.76 17.77 -5.32
CA LYS A 235 2.07 16.56 -6.08
C LYS A 235 1.02 15.48 -5.90
N ILE A 236 0.70 14.77 -6.96
CA ILE A 236 -0.25 13.66 -6.93
C ILE A 236 0.51 12.33 -6.80
N ALA A 237 0.16 11.55 -5.80
CA ALA A 237 0.61 10.18 -5.59
C ALA A 237 -0.50 9.21 -6.01
N VAL A 238 -0.24 8.42 -7.05
CA VAL A 238 -1.20 7.42 -7.53
C VAL A 238 -0.93 6.10 -6.82
N CYS A 239 -1.87 5.69 -5.98
CA CYS A 239 -1.77 4.52 -5.12
C CYS A 239 -2.75 3.42 -5.57
N PRO A 240 -2.27 2.31 -6.13
CA PRO A 240 -3.13 1.25 -6.65
C PRO A 240 -4.04 0.59 -5.60
N GLY A 241 -3.60 0.54 -4.34
CA GLY A 241 -4.37 -0.04 -3.23
C GLY A 241 -5.44 0.88 -2.67
N MET A 242 -5.44 2.17 -3.05
CA MET A 242 -6.37 3.14 -2.50
C MET A 242 -7.82 2.89 -2.93
N VAL A 243 -8.73 3.15 -2.01
CA VAL A 243 -10.18 3.05 -2.26
C VAL A 243 -10.60 4.05 -3.34
N ASP A 244 -11.46 3.59 -4.25
CA ASP A 244 -12.04 4.45 -5.27
C ASP A 244 -12.98 5.50 -4.67
N ASP A 245 -13.11 6.62 -5.36
CA ASP A 245 -14.00 7.71 -4.99
C ASP A 245 -13.66 8.38 -3.65
N LYS A 246 -12.37 8.26 -3.24
CA LYS A 246 -11.80 8.89 -2.04
C LYS A 246 -10.46 9.54 -2.36
N LEU A 247 -10.13 10.59 -1.61
CA LEU A 247 -8.85 11.29 -1.67
C LEU A 247 -8.29 11.46 -0.27
N ALA A 248 -6.97 11.51 -0.16
CA ALA A 248 -6.31 11.94 1.07
C ALA A 248 -5.21 12.95 0.72
N VAL A 249 -5.09 14.00 1.49
CA VAL A 249 -3.99 14.96 1.36
C VAL A 249 -3.18 14.94 2.64
N ALA A 250 -1.92 14.54 2.54
CA ALA A 250 -1.05 14.39 3.69
C ALA A 250 0.42 14.56 3.31
N GLN A 251 1.25 14.93 4.29
CA GLN A 251 2.69 14.93 4.13
C GLN A 251 3.22 13.50 4.19
N ARG A 252 4.20 13.19 3.33
CA ARG A 252 4.93 11.90 3.35
C ARG A 252 5.53 11.62 4.73
N SER A 253 6.10 12.64 5.36
CA SER A 253 6.73 12.54 6.68
C SER A 253 5.74 12.28 7.83
N ASN A 254 4.43 12.45 7.58
CA ASN A 254 3.37 12.23 8.57
C ASN A 254 2.74 10.84 8.50
N LEU A 255 2.99 10.11 7.42
CA LEU A 255 2.46 8.76 7.20
C LEU A 255 3.58 7.72 7.35
N PHE A 256 3.38 6.76 8.23
CA PHE A 256 4.38 5.74 8.55
C PHE A 256 3.89 4.35 8.17
N PHE A 257 4.80 3.59 7.58
CA PHE A 257 4.67 2.15 7.39
C PHE A 257 5.76 1.46 8.20
N GLY A 258 5.40 0.57 9.11
CA GLY A 258 6.32 -0.18 9.94
C GLY A 258 6.46 -1.62 9.48
N THR A 259 7.70 -2.06 9.38
CA THR A 259 8.05 -3.45 9.07
C THR A 259 9.22 -3.90 9.95
N ASP A 260 9.44 -5.21 10.09
CA ASP A 260 10.60 -5.71 10.86
C ASP A 260 11.88 -5.38 10.11
N LEU A 261 12.14 -6.03 8.98
CA LEU A 261 13.25 -5.70 8.09
C LEU A 261 12.71 -5.70 6.64
N VAL A 262 13.13 -4.74 5.83
CA VAL A 262 12.76 -4.72 4.41
C VAL A 262 13.31 -5.96 3.70
N SER A 263 14.47 -6.48 4.14
CA SER A 263 15.02 -7.74 3.64
C SER A 263 14.19 -8.97 3.99
N ASP A 264 13.46 -8.96 5.11
CA ASP A 264 12.69 -10.11 5.58
C ASP A 264 11.33 -10.23 4.86
N HIS A 265 10.86 -9.14 4.23
CA HIS A 265 9.67 -9.18 3.37
C HIS A 265 9.82 -10.15 2.18
N ALA A 266 11.03 -10.46 1.78
CA ALA A 266 11.32 -11.29 0.63
C ALA A 266 11.77 -12.72 1.01
N GLU A 267 11.76 -13.10 2.28
CA GLU A 267 12.15 -14.43 2.69
C GLU A 267 11.05 -15.45 2.38
N ILE A 268 11.05 -15.92 1.15
CA ILE A 268 10.19 -17.01 0.71
C ILE A 268 11.02 -18.30 0.74
N ARG A 269 10.59 -19.27 1.54
CA ARG A 269 11.24 -20.57 1.64
C ARG A 269 10.41 -21.63 0.97
N MET A 270 11.05 -22.42 0.12
CA MET A 270 10.47 -23.63 -0.46
C MET A 270 11.07 -24.84 0.25
N LEU A 271 10.21 -25.68 0.80
CA LEU A 271 10.59 -26.89 1.52
C LEU A 271 10.09 -28.08 0.74
N ASP A 272 11.01 -28.94 0.30
CA ASP A 272 10.66 -30.26 -0.22
C ASP A 272 10.31 -31.18 0.95
N MET A 273 9.10 -31.71 0.95
CA MET A 273 8.64 -32.57 2.03
C MET A 273 9.06 -34.02 1.83
N GLN A 274 9.58 -34.39 0.66
CA GLN A 274 9.98 -35.78 0.35
C GLN A 274 11.02 -36.32 1.34
N ASP A 275 11.98 -35.47 1.74
CA ASP A 275 13.04 -35.88 2.68
C ASP A 275 12.59 -35.82 4.15
N LEU A 276 11.44 -35.18 4.45
CA LEU A 276 10.96 -34.98 5.81
C LEU A 276 9.84 -35.98 6.18
N ASP A 277 8.84 -36.15 5.33
CA ASP A 277 7.68 -37.00 5.59
C ASP A 277 7.40 -38.04 4.47
N GLY A 278 8.22 -38.04 3.43
CA GLY A 278 8.06 -38.95 2.27
C GLY A 278 6.90 -38.57 1.34
N SER A 279 6.28 -37.41 1.49
CA SER A 279 5.24 -36.92 0.60
C SER A 279 5.83 -36.20 -0.61
N ASP A 280 5.13 -36.28 -1.76
CA ASP A 280 5.51 -35.55 -2.97
C ASP A 280 5.02 -34.09 -2.94
N ASN A 281 4.97 -33.48 -1.74
CA ASN A 281 4.52 -32.12 -1.56
C ASN A 281 5.68 -31.14 -1.41
N ILE A 282 5.48 -29.93 -1.94
CA ILE A 282 6.36 -28.79 -1.74
C ILE A 282 5.61 -27.74 -0.93
N ARG A 283 6.16 -27.37 0.20
CA ARG A 283 5.62 -26.29 1.03
C ARG A 283 6.35 -24.99 0.77
N VAL A 284 5.56 -23.97 0.45
CA VAL A 284 6.08 -22.60 0.30
C VAL A 284 5.63 -21.82 1.52
N VAL A 285 6.60 -21.26 2.22
CA VAL A 285 6.36 -20.47 3.45
C VAL A 285 6.98 -19.11 3.26
N ALA A 286 6.18 -18.05 3.43
CA ALA A 286 6.65 -16.68 3.55
C ALA A 286 6.07 -16.05 4.80
N LYS A 287 6.88 -15.29 5.52
CA LYS A 287 6.45 -14.51 6.68
C LYS A 287 6.91 -13.07 6.52
N PHE A 288 6.04 -12.13 6.85
CA PHE A 288 6.36 -10.72 6.81
C PHE A 288 5.54 -9.97 7.86
N THR A 289 5.97 -8.77 8.19
CA THR A 289 5.25 -7.88 9.12
C THR A 289 4.89 -6.61 8.41
N GLY A 290 3.75 -6.05 8.74
CA GLY A 290 3.29 -4.79 8.19
C GLY A 290 2.33 -4.08 9.12
N GLY A 291 2.39 -2.76 9.13
CA GLY A 291 1.46 -1.94 9.88
C GLY A 291 1.59 -0.48 9.50
N CYS A 292 0.50 0.25 9.58
CA CYS A 292 0.43 1.67 9.27
C CYS A 292 0.12 2.50 10.51
N GLN A 293 0.58 3.75 10.52
CA GLN A 293 0.19 4.76 11.50
C GLN A 293 0.50 6.16 10.96
N HIS A 294 -0.24 7.15 11.42
CA HIS A 294 0.05 8.57 11.18
C HIS A 294 0.43 9.28 12.49
N ALA A 295 1.16 10.39 12.40
CA ALA A 295 1.57 11.14 13.58
C ALA A 295 0.58 12.24 13.96
N ILE A 296 0.27 13.13 13.02
CA ILE A 296 -0.49 14.36 13.28
C ILE A 296 -1.77 14.33 12.44
N GLY A 297 -2.91 14.05 13.07
CA GLY A 297 -4.19 14.00 12.35
C GLY A 297 -4.62 15.37 11.81
N SER A 298 -4.41 16.46 12.57
CA SER A 298 -4.78 17.82 12.15
C SER A 298 -4.12 18.32 10.86
N ASP A 299 -3.07 17.64 10.40
CA ASP A 299 -2.31 18.01 9.20
C ASP A 299 -2.70 17.11 8.00
N ILE A 300 -3.69 16.27 8.17
CA ILE A 300 -4.20 15.34 7.17
C ILE A 300 -5.62 15.77 6.80
N VAL A 301 -5.91 15.76 5.51
CA VAL A 301 -7.26 15.94 4.98
C VAL A 301 -7.74 14.61 4.39
N ARG A 302 -8.90 14.19 4.83
CA ARG A 302 -9.65 13.08 4.24
C ARG A 302 -10.79 13.66 3.43
N HIS A 303 -10.97 13.20 2.21
CA HIS A 303 -12.05 13.62 1.32
C HIS A 303 -12.78 12.38 0.78
N ASP A 304 -14.07 12.27 1.11
CA ASP A 304 -14.95 11.13 0.79
C ASP A 304 -16.06 11.50 -0.16
#